data_ab676b87f6da1c9e64565c7257c7d91c
#
_entry.id   ab676b87f6da1c9e64565c7257c7d91c
#
_cell.length_a   1.000
_cell.length_b   1.000
_cell.length_c   1.000
_cell.angle_alpha   90.00
_cell.angle_beta   90.00
_cell.angle_gamma   90.00
#
_symmetry.space_group_name_H-M   'P 1'
#
loop_
_entity.id
_entity.type
_entity.pdbx_description
1 polymer ?
#
loop_
_entity_poly.entity_id
_entity_poly.type
_entity_poly.pdbx_seq_one_letter_code
_entity_poly.pdbx_strand_id
1 'polypeptide(L)'
;MTESQDNTINANLTPLPDRVGVDGLEDKWRGVWDESGVYKFQGTRDRKAVYSIDTPPPTVSGSLHVGHVFSYTHTDVIARYKRMRGYDVFYPMGWDDNGLPTEPVSYTHLRAH
;
A
#
# COMPACT_ATOMS: atom_id res chain seq x y z
N MET A 1 1.55 -16.48 -52.46
CA MET A 1 1.06 -15.18 -51.99
C MET A 1 1.05 -15.24 -50.47
N THR A 2 2.11 -14.78 -49.91
CA THR A 2 2.33 -14.75 -48.44
C THR A 2 2.06 -13.33 -47.98
N GLU A 3 0.95 -13.13 -47.26
CA GLU A 3 0.65 -11.87 -46.62
C GLU A 3 1.62 -11.63 -45.50
N SER A 4 2.41 -10.59 -45.65
CA SER A 4 3.30 -10.02 -44.63
C SER A 4 2.41 -9.29 -43.63
N GLN A 5 2.25 -9.86 -42.43
CA GLN A 5 1.63 -9.15 -41.29
C GLN A 5 2.60 -8.07 -40.85
N ASP A 6 2.27 -6.84 -41.23
CA ASP A 6 2.94 -5.62 -40.79
C ASP A 6 2.65 -5.42 -39.29
N ASN A 7 3.65 -5.79 -38.48
CA ASN A 7 3.62 -5.65 -37.03
C ASN A 7 3.99 -4.20 -36.66
N THR A 8 3.09 -3.28 -36.93
CA THR A 8 3.21 -1.88 -36.51
C THR A 8 3.06 -1.80 -34.98
N ILE A 9 4.15 -2.05 -34.28
CA ILE A 9 4.26 -1.77 -32.86
C ILE A 9 4.15 -0.25 -32.69
N ASN A 10 3.10 0.17 -32.01
CA ASN A 10 2.70 1.55 -31.75
C ASN A 10 3.89 2.44 -31.39
N ALA A 11 4.20 3.41 -32.22
CA ALA A 11 5.28 4.37 -32.07
C ALA A 11 4.99 5.50 -31.05
N ASN A 12 4.11 5.26 -30.08
CA ASN A 12 3.77 6.21 -29.02
C ASN A 12 4.35 5.84 -27.65
N LEU A 13 5.44 5.09 -27.62
CA LEU A 13 6.17 4.91 -26.39
C LEU A 13 6.92 6.19 -26.06
N THR A 14 6.50 6.86 -25.00
CA THR A 14 7.27 7.97 -24.41
C THR A 14 8.68 7.47 -24.12
N PRO A 15 9.73 8.13 -24.64
CA PRO A 15 11.10 7.67 -24.38
C PRO A 15 11.35 7.61 -22.89
N LEU A 16 11.97 6.51 -22.45
CA LEU A 16 12.34 6.34 -21.05
C LEU A 16 13.37 7.44 -20.69
N PRO A 17 13.24 8.06 -19.51
CA PRO A 17 14.22 9.06 -19.08
C PRO A 17 15.58 8.41 -18.87
N ASP A 18 16.66 9.15 -19.15
CA ASP A 18 18.06 8.69 -19.00
C ASP A 18 18.39 8.28 -17.56
N ARG A 19 17.66 8.79 -16.59
CA ARG A 19 17.74 8.41 -15.17
C ARG A 19 16.35 8.18 -14.62
N VAL A 20 16.19 7.08 -13.90
CA VAL A 20 14.97 6.81 -13.13
C VAL A 20 14.97 7.74 -11.91
N GLY A 21 14.07 8.72 -11.91
CA GLY A 21 13.81 9.57 -10.74
C GLY A 21 12.63 9.01 -9.94
N VAL A 22 12.72 9.07 -8.63
CA VAL A 22 11.62 8.69 -7.71
C VAL A 22 10.86 9.91 -7.19
N ASP A 23 11.37 11.11 -7.47
CA ASP A 23 10.80 12.36 -6.98
C ASP A 23 9.37 12.56 -7.54
N GLY A 24 8.43 12.77 -6.63
CA GLY A 24 7.00 12.95 -6.98
C GLY A 24 6.27 11.67 -7.40
N LEU A 25 6.96 10.53 -7.46
CA LEU A 25 6.34 9.26 -7.87
C LEU A 25 5.30 8.78 -6.83
N GLU A 26 5.57 8.96 -5.56
CA GLU A 26 4.66 8.59 -4.48
C GLU A 26 3.37 9.40 -4.54
N ASP A 27 3.47 10.72 -4.69
CA ASP A 27 2.30 11.61 -4.77
C ASP A 27 1.45 11.30 -6.00
N LYS A 28 2.10 11.06 -7.15
CA LYS A 28 1.42 10.64 -8.37
C LYS A 28 0.60 9.37 -8.16
N TRP A 29 1.23 8.32 -7.62
CA TRP A 29 0.55 7.05 -7.47
C TRP A 29 -0.48 7.07 -6.34
N ARG A 30 -0.26 7.84 -5.28
CA ARG A 30 -1.28 8.07 -4.25
C ARG A 30 -2.55 8.65 -4.86
N GLY A 31 -2.42 9.71 -5.66
CA GLY A 31 -3.56 10.31 -6.36
C GLY A 31 -4.31 9.31 -7.25
N VAL A 32 -3.58 8.54 -8.06
CA VAL A 32 -4.17 7.51 -8.92
C VAL A 32 -4.91 6.43 -8.12
N TRP A 33 -4.36 5.99 -7.00
CA TRP A 33 -4.98 4.97 -6.16
C TRP A 33 -6.21 5.49 -5.41
N ASP A 34 -6.17 6.74 -4.96
CA ASP A 34 -7.30 7.38 -4.30
C ASP A 34 -8.46 7.58 -5.27
N GLU A 35 -8.20 8.09 -6.47
CA GLU A 35 -9.21 8.30 -7.52
C GLU A 35 -9.82 6.98 -8.00
N SER A 36 -9.00 5.96 -8.20
CA SER A 36 -9.45 4.63 -8.66
C SER A 36 -10.08 3.80 -7.55
N GLY A 37 -9.92 4.17 -6.28
CA GLY A 37 -10.44 3.43 -5.13
C GLY A 37 -9.86 2.02 -5.00
N VAL A 38 -8.63 1.78 -5.48
CA VAL A 38 -7.99 0.44 -5.50
C VAL A 38 -7.96 -0.23 -4.13
N TYR A 39 -7.82 0.55 -3.07
CA TYR A 39 -7.74 0.03 -1.71
C TYR A 39 -9.09 -0.02 -0.99
N LYS A 40 -10.17 0.45 -1.63
CA LYS A 40 -11.49 0.47 -1.03
C LYS A 40 -12.10 -0.93 -1.04
N PHE A 41 -12.50 -1.41 0.13
CA PHE A 41 -13.31 -2.61 0.26
C PHE A 41 -14.70 -2.38 -0.32
N GLN A 42 -15.12 -3.23 -1.26
CA GLN A 42 -16.39 -3.07 -1.99
C GLN A 42 -17.59 -3.63 -1.22
N GLY A 43 -17.34 -4.40 -0.18
CA GLY A 43 -18.39 -4.98 0.65
C GLY A 43 -19.13 -6.14 -0.05
N THR A 44 -18.45 -6.89 -0.90
CA THR A 44 -19.08 -8.06 -1.54
C THR A 44 -19.62 -9.05 -0.50
N ARG A 45 -20.80 -9.60 -0.76
CA ARG A 45 -21.45 -10.56 0.14
C ARG A 45 -20.99 -12.01 -0.08
N ASP A 46 -20.33 -12.28 -1.20
CA ASP A 46 -19.77 -13.61 -1.45
C ASP A 46 -18.47 -13.79 -0.65
N ARG A 47 -18.55 -14.56 0.41
CA ARG A 47 -17.41 -14.87 1.28
C ARG A 47 -16.23 -15.53 0.55
N LYS A 48 -16.48 -16.21 -0.56
CA LYS A 48 -15.41 -16.83 -1.37
C LYS A 48 -14.62 -15.82 -2.17
N ALA A 49 -15.24 -14.68 -2.47
CA ALA A 49 -14.61 -13.56 -3.17
C ALA A 49 -13.92 -12.55 -2.23
N VAL A 50 -14.11 -12.67 -0.92
CA VAL A 50 -13.48 -11.81 0.09
C VAL A 50 -12.21 -12.45 0.61
N TYR A 51 -11.17 -11.63 0.75
CA TYR A 51 -9.95 -11.99 1.47
C TYR A 51 -9.69 -10.99 2.58
N SER A 52 -9.72 -11.46 3.83
CA SER A 52 -9.51 -10.62 5.01
C SER A 52 -8.10 -10.78 5.55
N ILE A 53 -7.49 -9.66 5.93
CA ILE A 53 -6.20 -9.62 6.62
C ILE A 53 -6.44 -8.97 7.98
N ASP A 54 -5.95 -9.61 9.02
CA ASP A 54 -5.92 -9.08 10.38
C ASP A 54 -4.47 -8.94 10.83
N THR A 55 -4.12 -7.74 11.29
CA THR A 55 -2.79 -7.42 11.83
C THR A 55 -2.95 -6.61 13.11
N PRO A 56 -2.07 -6.81 14.09
CA PRO A 56 -2.06 -5.94 15.26
C PRO A 56 -1.89 -4.48 14.85
N PRO A 57 -2.69 -3.54 15.40
CA PRO A 57 -2.54 -2.15 15.10
C PRO A 57 -1.23 -1.60 15.67
N PRO A 58 -0.56 -0.67 14.96
CA PRO A 58 0.58 0.03 15.53
C PRO A 58 0.13 0.95 16.66
N THR A 59 0.99 1.16 17.64
CA THR A 59 0.74 2.14 18.70
C THR A 59 0.77 3.56 18.12
N VAL A 60 -0.11 4.44 18.63
CA VAL A 60 -0.17 5.86 18.20
C VAL A 60 1.09 6.64 18.56
N SER A 61 1.90 6.08 19.38
CA SER A 61 3.02 6.70 20.02
C SER A 61 4.32 5.98 19.66
N GLY A 62 5.32 6.75 19.25
CA GLY A 62 6.63 6.26 18.87
C GLY A 62 6.83 6.15 17.36
N SER A 63 8.08 5.96 16.97
CA SER A 63 8.46 5.78 15.59
C SER A 63 8.29 4.33 15.17
N LEU A 64 7.92 4.12 13.91
CA LEU A 64 7.97 2.80 13.32
C LEU A 64 9.40 2.28 13.31
N HIS A 65 9.59 1.04 13.72
CA HIS A 65 10.87 0.37 13.68
C HIS A 65 10.89 -0.72 12.60
N VAL A 66 12.06 -1.30 12.35
CA VAL A 66 12.26 -2.32 11.30
C VAL A 66 11.29 -3.50 11.41
N GLY A 67 10.87 -3.88 12.60
CA GLY A 67 9.88 -4.94 12.81
C GLY A 67 8.50 -4.59 12.23
N HIS A 68 8.05 -3.33 12.38
CA HIS A 68 6.82 -2.85 11.75
C HIS A 68 6.94 -2.87 10.23
N VAL A 69 8.05 -2.34 9.69
CA VAL A 69 8.30 -2.34 8.24
C VAL A 69 8.25 -3.76 7.70
N PHE A 70 8.91 -4.70 8.37
CA PHE A 70 8.92 -6.10 7.98
C PHE A 70 7.51 -6.71 7.96
N SER A 71 6.77 -6.58 9.06
CA SER A 71 5.43 -7.17 9.20
C SER A 71 4.44 -6.57 8.19
N TYR A 72 4.38 -5.24 8.08
CA TYR A 72 3.43 -4.58 7.19
C TYR A 72 3.78 -4.77 5.72
N THR A 73 5.05 -4.87 5.37
CA THR A 73 5.45 -5.18 3.98
C THR A 73 4.93 -6.55 3.56
N HIS A 74 5.04 -7.57 4.41
CA HIS A 74 4.52 -8.90 4.09
C HIS A 74 3.01 -8.89 3.86
N THR A 75 2.26 -8.24 4.73
CA THR A 75 0.80 -8.17 4.59
C THR A 75 0.37 -7.33 3.39
N ASP A 76 1.09 -6.24 3.09
CA ASP A 76 0.83 -5.41 1.91
C ASP A 76 1.06 -6.18 0.61
N VAL A 77 2.14 -6.95 0.52
CA VAL A 77 2.41 -7.81 -0.65
C VAL A 77 1.28 -8.81 -0.87
N ILE A 78 0.81 -9.47 0.21
CA ILE A 78 -0.30 -10.41 0.13
C ILE A 78 -1.59 -9.70 -0.30
N ALA A 79 -1.88 -8.53 0.28
CA ALA A 79 -3.07 -7.75 -0.04
C ALA A 79 -3.08 -7.34 -1.52
N ARG A 80 -1.95 -6.85 -2.04
CA ARG A 80 -1.79 -6.48 -3.46
C ARG A 80 -1.97 -7.69 -4.36
N TYR A 81 -1.32 -8.80 -4.04
CA TYR A 81 -1.47 -10.04 -4.81
C TYR A 81 -2.92 -10.51 -4.87
N LYS A 82 -3.63 -10.48 -3.74
CA LYS A 82 -5.05 -10.89 -3.70
C LYS A 82 -5.94 -9.96 -4.51
N ARG A 83 -5.71 -8.64 -4.48
CA ARG A 83 -6.42 -7.69 -5.35
C ARG A 83 -6.16 -7.97 -6.83
N MET A 84 -4.91 -8.23 -7.22
CA MET A 84 -4.58 -8.61 -8.59
C MET A 84 -5.25 -9.91 -9.03
N ARG A 85 -5.57 -10.80 -8.08
CA ARG A 85 -6.32 -12.04 -8.32
C ARG A 85 -7.85 -11.84 -8.34
N GLY A 86 -8.33 -10.61 -8.18
CA GLY A 86 -9.74 -10.26 -8.22
C GLY A 86 -10.51 -10.44 -6.91
N TYR A 87 -9.81 -10.62 -5.78
CA TYR A 87 -10.47 -10.66 -4.47
C TYR A 87 -10.82 -9.25 -4.01
N ASP A 88 -11.98 -9.13 -3.35
CA ASP A 88 -12.33 -7.96 -2.56
C ASP A 88 -11.59 -8.06 -1.21
N VAL A 89 -10.54 -7.26 -1.05
CA VAL A 89 -9.64 -7.37 0.09
C VAL A 89 -10.09 -6.46 1.22
N PHE A 90 -10.46 -7.08 2.35
CA PHE A 90 -10.74 -6.39 3.60
C PHE A 90 -9.48 -6.35 4.47
N TYR A 91 -8.84 -5.20 4.51
CA TYR A 91 -7.64 -4.96 5.32
C TYR A 91 -7.77 -3.62 6.04
N PRO A 92 -8.57 -3.57 7.12
CA PRO A 92 -8.73 -2.36 7.91
C PRO A 92 -7.45 -2.07 8.68
N MET A 93 -7.00 -0.81 8.66
CA MET A 93 -5.95 -0.32 9.54
C MET A 93 -6.58 0.34 10.76
N GLY A 94 -6.01 0.06 11.91
CA GLY A 94 -6.37 0.69 13.18
C GLY A 94 -5.13 1.24 13.88
N TRP A 95 -5.36 1.87 15.02
CA TRP A 95 -4.32 2.37 15.90
C TRP A 95 -4.57 1.84 17.31
N ASP A 96 -3.50 1.42 17.98
CA ASP A 96 -3.55 1.10 19.41
C ASP A 96 -3.26 2.39 20.20
N ASP A 97 -4.30 2.94 20.80
CA ASP A 97 -4.23 4.16 21.62
C ASP A 97 -3.95 3.88 23.12
N ASN A 98 -3.92 2.60 23.51
CA ASN A 98 -3.59 2.17 24.87
C ASN A 98 -2.10 1.94 25.13
N GLY A 99 -1.26 2.49 24.29
CA GLY A 99 0.20 2.31 24.36
C GLY A 99 0.85 2.84 25.63
N LEU A 100 0.75 2.07 26.72
CA LEU A 100 1.50 2.32 27.97
C LEU A 100 3.02 2.55 27.80
N PRO A 101 3.73 2.00 26.78
CA PRO A 101 5.17 2.27 26.62
C PRO A 101 5.53 3.68 26.22
N THR A 102 4.58 4.50 25.80
CA THR A 102 4.84 5.80 25.20
C THR A 102 4.44 6.98 26.04
N GLU A 103 3.59 6.79 27.02
CA GLU A 103 3.34 7.81 28.04
C GLU A 103 4.64 8.24 28.73
N PRO A 104 5.53 7.34 29.21
CA PRO A 104 6.80 7.73 29.83
C PRO A 104 7.74 8.48 28.88
N VAL A 105 7.77 8.14 27.60
CA VAL A 105 8.67 8.78 26.61
C VAL A 105 8.19 10.18 26.25
N SER A 106 6.88 10.40 26.12
CA SER A 106 6.36 11.75 25.87
C SER A 106 6.56 12.66 27.07
N TYR A 107 6.40 12.18 28.31
CA TYR A 107 6.66 12.95 29.52
C TYR A 107 8.15 13.28 29.73
N THR A 108 9.05 12.39 29.33
CA THR A 108 10.49 12.68 29.40
C THR A 108 10.92 13.68 28.35
N HIS A 109 10.35 13.67 27.16
CA HIS A 109 10.63 14.68 26.12
C HIS A 109 10.07 16.05 26.47
N LEU A 110 8.89 16.13 27.08
CA LEU A 110 8.30 17.41 27.50
C LEU A 110 8.99 18.05 28.70
N ARG A 111 9.73 17.26 29.50
CA ARG A 111 10.52 17.78 30.63
C ARG A 111 11.97 18.14 30.28
N ALA A 112 12.44 17.81 29.09
CA ALA A 112 13.79 18.13 28.62
C ALA A 112 13.88 19.47 27.88
N HIS A 113 12.78 20.20 27.80
CA HIS A 113 12.68 21.57 27.33
C HIS A 113 12.01 22.42 28.39
#